data_94471c2ce5006a863b49b7ccb89a64af
#
_entry.id   94471c2ce5006a863b49b7ccb89a64af
#
_cell.length_a   1.000
_cell.length_b   1.000
_cell.length_c   1.000
_cell.angle_alpha   90.00
_cell.angle_beta   90.00
_cell.angle_gamma   90.00
#
_symmetry.space_group_name_H-M   'P 1'
#
loop_
_entity.id
_entity.type
_entity.pdbx_description
1 polymer ?
#
loop_
_entity_poly.entity_id
_entity_poly.type
_entity_poly.pdbx_seq_one_letter_code
_entity_poly.pdbx_strand_id
1 'polypeptide(L)'
;NSEATRIDSRFLEPACGNGNFLIQILKRKLKIVEKKYKNSQVEYERYSVQAISSLYGIDILRDNVEHCRNRLSDFLFKKYKNIFKHNIKKDFIKTINFILSINIVWGDALSLKNEKNSKAIIFAEWSFVSGSLIKRTDYSFSDLIAYQPFEKGSLFSDLGEKVIIPDPKYSYEPIHYLDIENYVKEKL
;
A
#
# COMPACT_ATOMS: atom_id res chain seq x y z
N ASN A 1 1.01 -8.85 -19.27
CA ASN A 1 1.54 -8.39 -17.96
C ASN A 1 0.82 -9.08 -16.82
N SER A 2 1.31 -10.27 -16.44
CA SER A 2 0.71 -11.10 -15.36
C SER A 2 0.77 -10.41 -13.99
N GLU A 3 1.83 -9.67 -13.69
CA GLU A 3 2.05 -8.99 -12.40
C GLU A 3 0.96 -7.95 -12.06
N ALA A 4 0.53 -7.14 -13.02
CA ALA A 4 -0.51 -6.14 -12.78
C ALA A 4 -1.91 -6.75 -12.51
N THR A 5 -2.06 -8.07 -12.67
CA THR A 5 -3.28 -8.82 -12.38
C THR A 5 -3.21 -9.61 -11.06
N ARG A 6 -2.05 -9.72 -10.44
CA ARG A 6 -1.94 -10.26 -9.07
C ARG A 6 -2.33 -9.17 -8.07
N ILE A 7 -3.20 -9.49 -7.11
CA ILE A 7 -3.68 -8.53 -6.10
C ILE A 7 -2.54 -8.08 -5.19
N ASP A 8 -1.63 -8.99 -4.87
CA ASP A 8 -0.52 -8.82 -3.92
C ASP A 8 0.77 -8.26 -4.53
N SER A 9 0.92 -8.24 -5.86
CA SER A 9 2.11 -7.68 -6.52
C SER A 9 2.30 -6.21 -6.16
N ARG A 10 3.51 -5.86 -5.73
CA ARG A 10 3.86 -4.52 -5.26
C ARG A 10 4.31 -3.64 -6.41
N PHE A 11 3.91 -2.37 -6.38
CA PHE A 11 4.27 -1.35 -7.37
C PHE A 11 4.71 -0.08 -6.66
N LEU A 12 5.91 0.40 -6.98
CA LEU A 12 6.41 1.69 -6.55
C LEU A 12 6.54 2.62 -7.75
N GLU A 13 5.98 3.82 -7.63
CA GLU A 13 6.17 4.91 -8.58
C GLU A 13 6.96 6.04 -7.88
N PRO A 14 8.24 6.22 -8.23
CA PRO A 14 9.12 7.17 -7.53
C PRO A 14 8.86 8.65 -7.89
N ALA A 15 8.03 8.92 -8.88
CA ALA A 15 7.53 10.24 -9.26
C ALA A 15 6.02 10.13 -9.55
N CYS A 16 5.23 9.86 -8.50
CA CYS A 16 3.86 9.40 -8.70
C CYS A 16 2.89 10.47 -9.22
N GLY A 17 3.26 11.75 -9.16
CA GLY A 17 2.40 12.84 -9.56
C GLY A 17 1.03 12.76 -8.87
N ASN A 18 -0.01 13.00 -9.61
CA ASN A 18 -1.39 12.85 -9.14
C ASN A 18 -1.91 11.38 -9.20
N GLY A 19 -1.02 10.39 -9.30
CA GLY A 19 -1.36 8.97 -9.27
C GLY A 19 -1.84 8.37 -10.59
N ASN A 20 -1.46 8.92 -11.75
CA ASN A 20 -1.92 8.43 -13.06
C ASN A 20 -1.56 6.96 -13.32
N PHE A 21 -0.35 6.56 -12.95
CA PHE A 21 0.09 5.17 -13.08
C PHE A 21 -0.60 4.28 -12.02
N LEU A 22 -0.53 4.69 -10.76
CA LEU A 22 -1.05 3.90 -9.63
C LEU A 22 -2.55 3.63 -9.74
N ILE A 23 -3.35 4.59 -10.23
CA ILE A 23 -4.78 4.38 -10.44
C ILE A 23 -5.08 3.32 -11.51
N GLN A 24 -4.24 3.17 -12.56
CA GLN A 24 -4.43 2.12 -13.56
C GLN A 24 -4.12 0.74 -12.98
N ILE A 25 -3.11 0.63 -12.13
CA ILE A 25 -2.82 -0.62 -11.41
C ILE A 25 -3.97 -0.96 -10.46
N LEU A 26 -4.44 0.01 -9.65
CA LEU A 26 -5.56 -0.19 -8.75
C LEU A 26 -6.85 -0.64 -9.48
N LYS A 27 -7.15 -0.04 -10.63
CA LYS A 27 -8.31 -0.44 -11.46
C LYS A 27 -8.23 -1.92 -11.86
N ARG A 28 -7.06 -2.40 -12.27
CA ARG A 28 -6.85 -3.80 -12.66
C ARG A 28 -7.02 -4.73 -11.48
N LYS A 29 -6.40 -4.43 -10.34
CA LYS A 29 -6.51 -5.22 -9.10
C LYS A 29 -7.95 -5.28 -8.60
N LEU A 30 -8.64 -4.14 -8.50
CA LEU A 30 -10.02 -4.10 -8.03
C LEU A 30 -11.01 -4.79 -8.98
N LYS A 31 -10.74 -4.84 -10.29
CA LYS A 31 -11.53 -5.64 -11.22
C LYS A 31 -11.50 -7.13 -10.86
N ILE A 32 -10.34 -7.63 -10.38
CA ILE A 32 -10.19 -9.02 -9.93
C ILE A 32 -10.86 -9.24 -8.59
N VAL A 33 -10.67 -8.31 -7.64
CA VAL A 33 -11.35 -8.35 -6.35
C VAL A 33 -12.87 -8.37 -6.53
N GLU A 34 -13.41 -7.49 -7.36
CA GLU A 34 -14.84 -7.43 -7.68
C GLU A 34 -15.34 -8.73 -8.30
N LYS A 35 -14.61 -9.27 -9.30
CA LYS A 35 -14.99 -10.53 -9.95
C LYS A 35 -15.05 -11.70 -8.98
N LYS A 36 -14.10 -11.79 -8.03
CA LYS A 36 -13.97 -12.95 -7.13
C LYS A 36 -14.77 -12.81 -5.83
N TYR A 37 -14.90 -11.59 -5.30
CA TYR A 37 -15.30 -11.40 -3.90
C TYR A 37 -16.48 -10.44 -3.69
N LYS A 38 -17.15 -9.95 -4.75
CA LYS A 38 -18.31 -9.03 -4.64
C LYS A 38 -19.47 -9.57 -3.81
N ASN A 39 -19.58 -10.89 -3.65
CA ASN A 39 -20.66 -11.53 -2.91
C ASN A 39 -20.36 -11.67 -1.41
N SER A 40 -19.14 -11.37 -0.96
CA SER A 40 -18.73 -11.38 0.45
C SER A 40 -18.08 -10.05 0.79
N GLN A 41 -18.76 -9.25 1.60
CA GLN A 41 -18.23 -7.92 1.98
C GLN A 41 -16.88 -8.02 2.71
N VAL A 42 -16.74 -8.98 3.62
CA VAL A 42 -15.50 -9.20 4.39
C VAL A 42 -14.34 -9.54 3.45
N GLU A 43 -14.56 -10.47 2.51
CA GLU A 43 -13.52 -10.85 1.55
C GLU A 43 -13.19 -9.69 0.58
N TYR A 44 -14.22 -8.97 0.12
CA TYR A 44 -14.01 -7.80 -0.74
C TYR A 44 -13.17 -6.73 -0.04
N GLU A 45 -13.50 -6.40 1.20
CA GLU A 45 -12.75 -5.43 2.02
C GLU A 45 -11.31 -5.89 2.22
N ARG A 46 -11.10 -7.14 2.64
CA ARG A 46 -9.79 -7.73 2.89
C ARG A 46 -8.90 -7.70 1.66
N TYR A 47 -9.40 -8.16 0.50
CA TYR A 47 -8.62 -8.14 -0.75
C TYR A 47 -8.48 -6.74 -1.35
N SER A 48 -9.39 -5.81 -1.04
CA SER A 48 -9.21 -4.39 -1.38
C SER A 48 -8.11 -3.75 -0.54
N VAL A 49 -8.00 -4.09 0.75
CA VAL A 49 -6.88 -3.69 1.61
C VAL A 49 -5.56 -4.23 1.04
N GLN A 50 -5.52 -5.51 0.64
CA GLN A 50 -4.33 -6.09 0.00
C GLN A 50 -3.95 -5.38 -1.31
N ALA A 51 -4.94 -5.03 -2.13
CA ALA A 51 -4.71 -4.31 -3.38
C ALA A 51 -4.12 -2.91 -3.15
N ILE A 52 -4.67 -2.15 -2.20
CA ILE A 52 -4.21 -0.77 -1.93
C ILE A 52 -2.87 -0.76 -1.20
N SER A 53 -2.65 -1.69 -0.27
CA SER A 53 -1.43 -1.79 0.52
C SER A 53 -0.20 -2.22 -0.30
N SER A 54 -0.41 -2.71 -1.51
CA SER A 54 0.65 -3.07 -2.45
C SER A 54 1.06 -1.93 -3.39
N LEU A 55 0.47 -0.73 -3.25
CA LEU A 55 0.79 0.46 -4.04
C LEU A 55 1.61 1.44 -3.23
N TYR A 56 2.73 1.88 -3.80
CA TYR A 56 3.65 2.84 -3.20
C TYR A 56 3.91 3.98 -4.16
N GLY A 57 4.08 5.20 -3.64
CA GLY A 57 4.39 6.37 -4.43
C GLY A 57 5.23 7.36 -3.65
N ILE A 58 6.09 8.09 -4.38
CA ILE A 58 6.85 9.22 -3.85
C ILE A 58 6.61 10.39 -4.79
N ASP A 59 6.45 11.58 -4.25
CA ASP A 59 6.48 12.81 -5.03
C ASP A 59 7.03 13.94 -4.19
N ILE A 60 7.81 14.82 -4.82
CA ILE A 60 8.43 15.99 -4.19
C ILE A 60 7.42 17.12 -3.95
N LEU A 61 6.30 17.12 -4.67
CA LEU A 61 5.24 18.11 -4.53
C LEU A 61 4.14 17.58 -3.61
N ARG A 62 3.91 18.28 -2.52
CA ARG A 62 2.89 17.92 -1.53
C ARG A 62 1.49 17.78 -2.13
N ASP A 63 1.11 18.71 -2.99
CA ASP A 63 -0.21 18.71 -3.63
C ASP A 63 -0.43 17.47 -4.49
N ASN A 64 0.62 17.02 -5.21
CA ASN A 64 0.57 15.76 -5.96
C ASN A 64 0.30 14.56 -5.06
N VAL A 65 0.99 14.48 -3.92
CA VAL A 65 0.80 13.40 -2.93
C VAL A 65 -0.64 13.40 -2.39
N GLU A 66 -1.17 14.57 -2.03
CA GLU A 66 -2.55 14.69 -1.54
C GLU A 66 -3.57 14.32 -2.62
N HIS A 67 -3.39 14.80 -3.86
CA HIS A 67 -4.23 14.42 -4.99
C HIS A 67 -4.17 12.92 -5.29
N CYS A 68 -2.97 12.33 -5.27
CA CYS A 68 -2.78 10.89 -5.49
C CYS A 68 -3.56 10.07 -4.45
N ARG A 69 -3.39 10.38 -3.16
CA ARG A 69 -4.10 9.71 -2.06
C ARG A 69 -5.60 9.79 -2.22
N ASN A 70 -6.13 11.01 -2.40
CA ASN A 70 -7.56 11.23 -2.56
C ASN A 70 -8.12 10.48 -3.77
N ARG A 71 -7.45 10.54 -4.91
CA ARG A 71 -7.87 9.87 -6.14
C ARG A 71 -7.96 8.36 -6.00
N LEU A 72 -6.97 7.73 -5.35
CA LEU A 72 -6.95 6.29 -5.10
C LEU A 72 -8.06 5.89 -4.13
N SER A 73 -8.21 6.63 -3.04
CA SER A 73 -9.27 6.43 -2.04
C SER A 73 -10.67 6.57 -2.64
N ASP A 74 -10.93 7.67 -3.35
CA ASP A 74 -12.24 7.96 -3.95
C ASP A 74 -12.64 6.89 -4.98
N PHE A 75 -11.68 6.43 -5.79
CA PHE A 75 -11.95 5.39 -6.76
C PHE A 75 -12.35 4.08 -6.08
N LEU A 76 -11.61 3.64 -5.06
CA LEU A 76 -11.93 2.43 -4.31
C LEU A 76 -13.28 2.59 -3.59
N PHE A 77 -13.48 3.73 -2.92
CA PHE A 77 -14.71 4.00 -2.18
C PHE A 77 -15.95 4.03 -3.09
N LYS A 78 -15.85 4.65 -4.29
CA LYS A 78 -16.94 4.63 -5.28
C LYS A 78 -17.30 3.20 -5.69
N LYS A 79 -16.31 2.33 -5.90
CA LYS A 79 -16.52 0.91 -6.19
C LYS A 79 -17.21 0.19 -5.03
N TYR A 80 -16.69 0.36 -3.82
CA TYR A 80 -17.24 -0.23 -2.60
C TYR A 80 -18.69 0.19 -2.35
N LYS A 81 -18.99 1.48 -2.47
CA LYS A 81 -20.33 2.04 -2.31
C LYS A 81 -21.31 1.49 -3.36
N ASN A 82 -20.88 1.32 -4.61
CA ASN A 82 -21.74 0.78 -5.67
C ASN A 82 -22.16 -0.68 -5.39
N ILE A 83 -21.28 -1.47 -4.76
CA ILE A 83 -21.55 -2.88 -4.48
C ILE A 83 -22.36 -3.03 -3.18
N PHE A 84 -21.97 -2.37 -2.10
CA PHE A 84 -22.52 -2.60 -0.76
C PHE A 84 -23.49 -1.53 -0.25
N LYS A 85 -23.79 -0.51 -1.07
CA LYS A 85 -24.85 0.53 -0.92
C LYS A 85 -25.15 0.95 0.54
N HIS A 86 -25.91 0.12 1.28
CA HIS A 86 -26.44 0.44 2.61
C HIS A 86 -25.55 -0.07 3.75
N ASN A 87 -24.52 -0.85 3.46
CA ASN A 87 -23.64 -1.44 4.48
C ASN A 87 -22.21 -0.91 4.38
N ILE A 88 -22.06 0.40 4.39
CA ILE A 88 -20.76 1.07 4.29
C ILE A 88 -20.10 1.15 5.66
N LYS A 89 -18.97 0.46 5.82
CA LYS A 89 -18.18 0.50 7.06
C LYS A 89 -17.22 1.70 7.04
N LYS A 90 -17.39 2.61 7.99
CA LYS A 90 -16.52 3.78 8.14
C LYS A 90 -15.07 3.37 8.45
N ASP A 91 -14.87 2.32 9.23
CA ASP A 91 -13.55 1.85 9.61
C ASP A 91 -12.76 1.28 8.42
N PHE A 92 -13.44 0.65 7.45
CA PHE A 92 -12.79 0.26 6.20
C PHE A 92 -12.24 1.46 5.43
N ILE A 93 -12.99 2.57 5.38
CA ILE A 93 -12.53 3.80 4.70
C ILE A 93 -11.34 4.42 5.44
N LYS A 94 -11.38 4.44 6.78
CA LYS A 94 -10.24 4.90 7.60
C LYS A 94 -8.99 4.05 7.36
N THR A 95 -9.16 2.72 7.30
CA THR A 95 -8.10 1.78 6.95
C THR A 95 -7.44 2.12 5.62
N ILE A 96 -8.22 2.33 4.56
CA ILE A 96 -7.71 2.68 3.23
C ILE A 96 -6.94 4.01 3.29
N ASN A 97 -7.51 5.03 3.91
CA ASN A 97 -6.85 6.34 4.03
C ASN A 97 -5.56 6.27 4.86
N PHE A 98 -5.56 5.48 5.93
CA PHE A 98 -4.37 5.27 6.74
C PHE A 98 -3.24 4.61 5.93
N ILE A 99 -3.52 3.52 5.21
CA ILE A 99 -2.53 2.86 4.35
C ILE A 99 -1.97 3.84 3.32
N LEU A 100 -2.83 4.58 2.63
CA LEU A 100 -2.41 5.56 1.64
C LEU A 100 -1.55 6.67 2.25
N SER A 101 -1.84 7.08 3.49
CA SER A 101 -1.04 8.10 4.19
C SER A 101 0.39 7.64 4.47
N ILE A 102 0.60 6.33 4.60
CA ILE A 102 1.92 5.71 4.84
C ILE A 102 2.63 5.37 3.52
N ASN A 103 1.90 4.83 2.55
CA ASN A 103 2.48 4.29 1.32
C ASN A 103 2.73 5.35 0.22
N ILE A 104 1.98 6.47 0.23
CA ILE A 104 2.20 7.58 -0.71
C ILE A 104 2.88 8.71 0.05
N VAL A 105 4.16 8.92 -0.23
CA VAL A 105 5.06 9.73 0.61
C VAL A 105 5.38 11.05 -0.07
N TRP A 106 5.29 12.14 0.69
CA TRP A 106 5.86 13.42 0.30
C TRP A 106 7.36 13.40 0.58
N GLY A 107 8.15 13.24 -0.47
CA GLY A 107 9.58 13.03 -0.37
C GLY A 107 10.29 13.10 -1.70
N ASP A 108 11.59 13.10 -1.64
CA ASP A 108 12.46 13.05 -2.82
C ASP A 108 13.05 11.63 -2.96
N ALA A 109 12.73 10.98 -4.07
CA ALA A 109 13.19 9.63 -4.37
C ALA A 109 14.70 9.54 -4.69
N LEU A 110 15.33 10.66 -5.05
CA LEU A 110 16.78 10.71 -5.34
C LEU A 110 17.59 10.82 -4.04
N SER A 111 17.19 11.73 -3.15
CA SER A 111 17.82 11.87 -1.83
C SER A 111 17.35 10.85 -0.81
N LEU A 112 16.29 10.09 -1.10
CA LEU A 112 15.62 9.11 -0.24
C LEU A 112 15.11 9.71 1.08
N LYS A 113 14.80 11.01 1.07
CA LYS A 113 14.37 11.77 2.25
C LYS A 113 12.93 12.25 2.12
N ASN A 114 12.27 12.25 3.26
CA ASN A 114 10.94 12.82 3.41
C ASN A 114 11.03 14.36 3.50
N GLU A 115 10.24 15.07 2.70
CA GLU A 115 10.24 16.54 2.64
C GLU A 115 9.70 17.20 3.92
N LYS A 116 8.89 16.49 4.70
CA LYS A 116 8.34 17.03 5.95
C LYS A 116 9.39 17.23 7.04
N ASN A 117 10.38 16.34 7.14
CA ASN A 117 11.29 16.30 8.29
C ASN A 117 12.73 15.93 7.93
N SER A 118 13.06 15.80 6.65
CA SER A 118 14.38 15.42 6.13
C SER A 118 14.92 14.06 6.65
N LYS A 119 14.05 13.25 7.26
CA LYS A 119 14.42 11.88 7.68
C LYS A 119 14.29 10.92 6.49
N ALA A 120 14.90 9.75 6.61
CA ALA A 120 14.78 8.68 5.60
C ALA A 120 13.31 8.34 5.32
N ILE A 121 12.99 8.09 4.06
CA ILE A 121 11.68 7.55 3.67
C ILE A 121 11.54 6.14 4.24
N ILE A 122 10.43 5.88 4.90
CA ILE A 122 10.06 4.58 5.45
C ILE A 122 8.83 4.09 4.70
N PHE A 123 8.91 2.85 4.20
CA PHE A 123 7.77 2.14 3.64
C PHE A 123 7.30 1.03 4.56
N ALA A 124 5.99 0.89 4.66
CA ALA A 124 5.35 -0.19 5.40
C ALA A 124 5.09 -1.38 4.48
N GLU A 125 5.58 -2.55 4.87
CA GLU A 125 5.09 -3.82 4.33
C GLU A 125 3.85 -4.25 5.10
N TRP A 126 2.81 -4.65 4.36
CA TRP A 126 1.53 -5.07 4.91
C TRP A 126 1.29 -6.54 4.56
N SER A 127 1.23 -7.41 5.55
CA SER A 127 1.09 -8.84 5.35
C SER A 127 -0.11 -9.39 6.12
N PHE A 128 -1.08 -10.01 5.43
CA PHE A 128 -2.11 -10.78 6.09
C PHE A 128 -1.49 -12.06 6.65
N VAL A 129 -1.53 -12.23 7.98
CA VAL A 129 -0.89 -13.37 8.67
C VAL A 129 -1.89 -14.48 8.99
N SER A 130 -3.16 -14.13 9.28
CA SER A 130 -4.23 -15.11 9.51
C SER A 130 -5.59 -14.42 9.38
N GLY A 131 -6.49 -14.94 8.55
CA GLY A 131 -7.85 -14.43 8.41
C GLY A 131 -7.89 -12.92 8.15
N SER A 132 -8.42 -12.15 9.10
CA SER A 132 -8.52 -10.68 9.04
C SER A 132 -7.38 -9.95 9.76
N LEU A 133 -6.38 -10.68 10.27
CA LEU A 133 -5.22 -10.07 10.94
C LEU A 133 -4.17 -9.65 9.93
N ILE A 134 -3.75 -8.39 10.02
CA ILE A 134 -2.70 -7.79 9.21
C ILE A 134 -1.54 -7.34 10.09
N LYS A 135 -0.33 -7.60 9.62
CA LYS A 135 0.92 -7.15 10.24
C LYS A 135 1.53 -6.04 9.41
N ARG A 136 2.02 -5.00 10.09
CA ARG A 136 2.83 -3.94 9.49
C ARG A 136 4.30 -4.15 9.87
N THR A 137 5.18 -4.03 8.89
CA THR A 137 6.64 -4.02 9.10
C THR A 137 7.24 -2.86 8.32
N ASP A 138 7.95 -1.98 9.01
CA ASP A 138 8.52 -0.76 8.43
C ASP A 138 9.97 -0.99 8.01
N TYR A 139 10.30 -0.61 6.76
CA TYR A 139 11.65 -0.67 6.20
C TYR A 139 12.10 0.71 5.71
N SER A 140 13.38 1.01 5.85
CA SER A 140 13.97 2.17 5.20
C SER A 140 14.01 1.96 3.68
N PHE A 141 13.61 2.97 2.91
CA PHE A 141 13.67 2.89 1.45
C PHE A 141 15.11 2.75 0.95
N SER A 142 16.09 3.40 1.61
CA SER A 142 17.51 3.23 1.31
C SER A 142 17.99 1.79 1.47
N ASP A 143 17.54 1.11 2.54
CA ASP A 143 17.91 -0.28 2.76
C ASP A 143 17.27 -1.20 1.72
N LEU A 144 16.00 -0.96 1.39
CA LEU A 144 15.30 -1.71 0.34
C LEU A 144 16.01 -1.61 -1.02
N ILE A 145 16.55 -0.44 -1.39
CA ILE A 145 17.30 -0.25 -2.64
C ILE A 145 18.68 -0.92 -2.55
N ALA A 146 19.39 -0.76 -1.43
CA ALA A 146 20.75 -1.29 -1.25
C ALA A 146 20.80 -2.83 -1.34
N TYR A 147 19.74 -3.51 -0.91
CA TYR A 147 19.66 -4.98 -0.90
C TYR A 147 19.00 -5.57 -2.17
N GLN A 148 18.71 -4.76 -3.19
CA GLN A 148 18.22 -5.29 -4.45
C GLN A 148 19.37 -5.90 -5.27
N PRO A 149 19.28 -7.17 -5.70
CA PRO A 149 20.11 -7.65 -6.78
C PRO A 149 19.75 -6.84 -8.05
N PHE A 150 20.75 -6.34 -8.74
CA PHE A 150 20.64 -5.48 -9.94
C PHE A 150 20.09 -6.24 -11.15
N GLU A 151 19.11 -7.12 -11.01
CA GLU A 151 18.49 -7.85 -12.12
C GLU A 151 16.98 -7.62 -12.19
N LYS A 152 16.68 -6.97 -13.30
CA LYS A 152 15.38 -6.85 -14.00
C LYS A 152 14.13 -7.34 -13.26
N GLY A 153 13.40 -6.41 -12.68
CA GLY A 153 11.93 -6.49 -12.85
C GLY A 153 11.07 -6.70 -11.65
N SER A 154 11.54 -6.85 -10.42
CA SER A 154 10.66 -6.81 -9.26
C SER A 154 11.33 -6.27 -8.00
N LEU A 155 10.59 -5.47 -7.23
CA LEU A 155 11.02 -4.98 -5.91
C LEU A 155 11.20 -6.15 -4.90
N PHE A 156 10.64 -7.33 -5.20
CA PHE A 156 10.78 -8.56 -4.44
C PHE A 156 10.56 -9.71 -5.42
N SER A 157 11.63 -10.23 -6.06
CA SER A 157 11.48 -11.33 -7.01
C SER A 157 11.26 -12.66 -6.29
N ASP A 158 10.36 -13.48 -6.81
CA ASP A 158 10.15 -14.89 -6.47
C ASP A 158 11.32 -15.80 -6.97
N LEU A 159 12.55 -15.31 -6.96
CA LEU A 159 13.71 -16.09 -7.38
C LEU A 159 14.31 -16.81 -6.18
N GLY A 160 14.38 -18.11 -6.29
CA GLY A 160 14.85 -19.08 -5.29
C GLY A 160 16.34 -18.99 -4.91
N GLU A 161 16.98 -17.84 -5.01
CA GLU A 161 18.30 -17.56 -4.48
C GLU A 161 18.16 -16.58 -3.31
N LYS A 162 18.98 -16.77 -2.28
CA LYS A 162 18.97 -16.05 -0.99
C LYS A 162 18.67 -14.57 -1.16
N VAL A 163 17.40 -14.20 -1.09
CA VAL A 163 16.99 -12.79 -0.99
C VAL A 163 17.38 -12.32 0.41
N ILE A 164 18.37 -11.45 0.49
CA ILE A 164 18.72 -10.79 1.74
C ILE A 164 17.63 -9.76 1.98
N ILE A 165 16.71 -10.06 2.90
CA ILE A 165 15.69 -9.12 3.34
C ILE A 165 16.38 -8.17 4.32
N PRO A 166 16.31 -6.83 4.13
CA PRO A 166 16.90 -5.89 5.07
C PRO A 166 16.24 -6.00 6.45
N ASP A 167 16.99 -5.68 7.48
CA ASP A 167 16.45 -5.64 8.84
C ASP A 167 15.34 -4.59 8.94
N PRO A 168 14.18 -4.93 9.50
CA PRO A 168 13.10 -3.99 9.67
C PRO A 168 13.48 -2.89 10.67
N LYS A 169 13.09 -1.65 10.37
CA LYS A 169 13.22 -0.53 11.33
C LYS A 169 12.25 -0.70 12.50
N TYR A 170 11.09 -1.26 12.21
CA TYR A 170 10.09 -1.60 13.22
C TYR A 170 9.14 -2.70 12.72
N SER A 171 8.70 -3.58 13.63
CA SER A 171 7.72 -4.62 13.34
C SER A 171 6.58 -4.52 14.37
N TYR A 172 5.35 -4.39 13.89
CA TYR A 172 4.17 -4.23 14.74
C TYR A 172 3.51 -5.59 14.98
N GLU A 173 2.83 -5.74 16.11
CA GLU A 173 2.00 -6.92 16.34
C GLU A 173 0.82 -6.97 15.37
N PRO A 174 0.38 -8.17 14.95
CA PRO A 174 -0.77 -8.31 14.08
C PRO A 174 -2.06 -7.79 14.75
N ILE A 175 -2.83 -6.98 14.01
CA ILE A 175 -4.15 -6.50 14.45
C ILE A 175 -5.19 -6.71 13.34
N HIS A 176 -6.47 -6.59 13.68
CA HIS A 176 -7.53 -6.66 12.70
C HIS A 176 -7.40 -5.52 11.67
N TYR A 177 -7.59 -5.81 10.36
CA TYR A 177 -7.34 -4.82 9.30
C TYR A 177 -8.20 -3.55 9.41
N LEU A 178 -9.33 -3.59 10.11
CA LEU A 178 -10.16 -2.41 10.37
C LEU A 178 -9.64 -1.52 11.51
N ASP A 179 -8.66 -1.99 12.28
CA ASP A 179 -8.13 -1.31 13.46
C ASP A 179 -6.71 -0.77 13.27
N ILE A 180 -6.16 -0.83 12.05
CA ILE A 180 -4.76 -0.47 11.78
C ILE A 180 -4.41 0.99 12.07
N GLU A 181 -5.38 1.89 12.15
CA GLU A 181 -5.16 3.27 12.61
C GLU A 181 -4.62 3.33 14.06
N ASN A 182 -4.85 2.27 14.86
CA ASN A 182 -4.37 2.16 16.23
C ASN A 182 -2.85 1.98 16.33
N TYR A 183 -2.17 1.55 15.25
CA TYR A 183 -0.71 1.50 15.21
C TYR A 183 -0.02 2.85 15.48
N VAL A 184 -0.73 3.97 15.37
CA VAL A 184 -0.20 5.31 15.68
C VAL A 184 -0.28 5.64 17.17
N LYS A 185 -1.23 5.04 17.91
CA LYS A 185 -1.50 5.39 19.31
C LYS A 185 -0.46 4.84 20.30
N GLU A 186 0.29 3.81 19.92
CA GLU A 186 1.27 3.17 20.80
C GLU A 186 2.66 3.83 20.79
N LYS A 187 2.86 4.90 20.00
CA LYS A 187 4.16 5.61 19.86
C LYS A 187 4.14 7.06 20.39
N LEU A 188 3.13 7.46 21.11
CA LEU A 188 3.10 8.70 21.88
C LEU A 188 3.27 8.38 23.36
#